data_883b91ec545c20dac466b81194e1f5c6
#
_entry.id   883b91ec545c20dac466b81194e1f5c6
#
_cell.length_a   1.000
_cell.length_b   1.000
_cell.length_c   1.000
_cell.angle_alpha   90.00
_cell.angle_beta   90.00
_cell.angle_gamma   90.00
#
_symmetry.space_group_name_H-M   'P 1'
#
loop_
_entity.id
_entity.type
_entity.pdbx_description
1 polymer ?
#
loop_
_entity_poly.entity_id
_entity_poly.type
_entity_poly.pdbx_seq_one_letter_code
_entity_poly.pdbx_strand_id
1 'polypeptide(L)'
;NGNGTKTTHFKHTYPIPAYLVGIAISNYILYTQEAGTAPNTFPIVNYLYPETAAEVQEKLAPIVPIMDLFEELFETYPFHEEKYGHAQCGISGGMEHTTVSFVGSFGRTLIAHELAHQWFGNKVTCGSWKDIWLNEGFATYLSGLVVEHLDGNDSFREWKLAKIDDITSLPDGSLYLTDEDTLSVSRAFNSRLTYNKGAMVAHMLRYKMGDENFYQALKNYLDDPDLAYAYAKTPQLQAHLEAVSGLDLDEFFNDWVYRQ
;
A
#
# COMPACT_ATOMS: atom_id res chain seq x y z
N ASN A 1 -0.75 -29.93 22.87
CA ASN A 1 0.33 -30.72 23.45
C ASN A 1 -0.04 -31.18 24.89
N GLY A 2 0.29 -32.40 25.26
CA GLY A 2 -0.07 -32.94 26.60
C GLY A 2 0.66 -32.30 27.79
N ASN A 3 1.56 -31.35 27.54
CA ASN A 3 2.31 -30.58 28.54
C ASN A 3 1.81 -29.17 28.78
N GLY A 4 0.59 -28.83 28.33
CA GLY A 4 0.01 -27.47 28.46
C GLY A 4 0.53 -26.45 27.42
N THR A 5 1.37 -26.86 26.46
CA THR A 5 1.83 -25.99 25.38
C THR A 5 0.94 -26.12 24.14
N LYS A 6 0.87 -25.05 23.33
CA LYS A 6 0.23 -25.03 22.02
C LYS A 6 1.30 -24.79 20.96
N THR A 7 1.29 -25.58 19.89
CA THR A 7 2.09 -25.33 18.69
C THR A 7 1.18 -24.79 17.61
N THR A 8 1.56 -23.67 17.00
CA THR A 8 0.90 -23.12 15.83
C THR A 8 1.89 -23.17 14.68
N HIS A 9 1.46 -23.74 13.55
CA HIS A 9 2.25 -23.79 12.34
C HIS A 9 1.65 -22.85 11.29
N PHE A 10 2.45 -21.92 10.80
CA PHE A 10 2.10 -21.03 9.70
C PHE A 10 2.83 -21.48 8.44
N LYS A 11 2.16 -21.46 7.31
CA LYS A 11 2.73 -21.74 5.99
C LYS A 11 2.32 -20.60 5.08
N HIS A 12 3.25 -20.14 4.27
CA HIS A 12 3.03 -19.14 3.23
C HIS A 12 3.68 -19.65 1.94
N THR A 13 3.02 -19.48 0.79
CA THR A 13 3.44 -20.09 -0.48
C THR A 13 4.06 -19.10 -1.45
N TYR A 14 3.84 -17.79 -1.24
CA TYR A 14 4.43 -16.75 -2.08
C TYR A 14 5.79 -16.30 -1.54
N PRO A 15 6.71 -15.84 -2.41
CA PRO A 15 7.91 -15.14 -1.99
C PRO A 15 7.52 -13.85 -1.23
N ILE A 16 8.14 -13.62 -0.08
CA ILE A 16 7.96 -12.39 0.71
C ILE A 16 9.31 -11.82 1.15
N PRO A 17 9.49 -10.50 1.13
CA PRO A 17 10.67 -9.86 1.70
C PRO A 17 10.78 -10.13 3.21
N ALA A 18 12.01 -10.28 3.69
CA ALA A 18 12.26 -10.65 5.08
C ALA A 18 11.67 -9.66 6.10
N TYR A 19 11.63 -8.36 5.77
CA TYR A 19 11.08 -7.32 6.64
C TYR A 19 9.56 -7.40 6.82
N LEU A 20 8.85 -8.10 5.92
CA LEU A 20 7.40 -8.31 5.99
C LEU A 20 7.00 -9.55 6.82
N VAL A 21 7.97 -10.27 7.39
CA VAL A 21 7.69 -11.38 8.31
C VAL A 21 7.55 -10.83 9.72
N GLY A 22 6.35 -10.95 10.30
CA GLY A 22 6.04 -10.48 11.65
C GLY A 22 5.35 -11.55 12.50
N ILE A 23 5.45 -11.41 13.81
CA ILE A 23 4.77 -12.28 14.78
C ILE A 23 3.99 -11.40 15.75
N ALA A 24 2.69 -11.67 15.88
CA ALA A 24 1.84 -11.08 16.91
C ALA A 24 1.23 -12.20 17.78
N ILE A 25 1.34 -12.04 19.09
CA ILE A 25 0.84 -13.03 20.07
C ILE A 25 0.01 -12.28 21.11
N SER A 26 -1.28 -12.63 21.20
CA SER A 26 -2.20 -12.13 22.20
C SER A 26 -3.37 -13.10 22.39
N ASN A 27 -4.30 -12.77 23.28
CA ASN A 27 -5.56 -13.49 23.48
C ASN A 27 -6.63 -13.08 22.46
N TYR A 28 -6.26 -12.98 21.18
CA TYR A 28 -7.12 -12.48 20.12
C TYR A 28 -8.48 -13.18 20.01
N ILE A 29 -9.51 -12.38 19.70
CA ILE A 29 -10.77 -12.84 19.12
C ILE A 29 -10.62 -12.74 17.59
N LEU A 30 -11.18 -13.73 16.88
CA LEU A 30 -11.20 -13.72 15.42
C LEU A 30 -12.51 -13.11 14.92
N TYR A 31 -12.40 -12.19 13.97
CA TYR A 31 -13.51 -11.67 13.18
C TYR A 31 -13.21 -11.90 11.70
N THR A 32 -14.11 -12.59 11.01
CA THR A 32 -13.88 -13.01 9.62
C THR A 32 -14.94 -12.41 8.69
N GLN A 33 -14.48 -11.89 7.56
CA GLN A 33 -15.28 -11.46 6.41
C GLN A 33 -14.82 -12.26 5.19
N GLU A 34 -15.53 -12.17 4.08
CA GLU A 34 -15.16 -12.75 2.80
C GLU A 34 -15.04 -11.65 1.75
N ALA A 35 -14.04 -11.73 0.88
CA ALA A 35 -13.81 -10.84 -0.25
C ALA A 35 -13.47 -11.63 -1.51
N GLY A 36 -13.31 -10.90 -2.62
CA GLY A 36 -13.03 -11.46 -3.93
C GLY A 36 -14.27 -11.89 -4.69
N THR A 37 -14.10 -12.14 -5.98
CA THR A 37 -15.17 -12.59 -6.90
C THR A 37 -14.95 -14.05 -7.26
N ALA A 38 -16.01 -14.84 -7.18
CA ALA A 38 -15.94 -16.26 -7.54
C ALA A 38 -15.31 -16.47 -8.94
N PRO A 39 -14.41 -17.45 -9.13
CA PRO A 39 -14.01 -18.48 -8.16
C PRO A 39 -12.91 -18.08 -7.14
N ASN A 40 -12.40 -16.87 -7.17
CA ASN A 40 -11.26 -16.38 -6.38
C ASN A 40 -11.70 -15.70 -5.06
N THR A 41 -12.66 -16.26 -4.34
CA THR A 41 -13.02 -15.75 -3.00
C THR A 41 -12.01 -16.21 -1.96
N PHE A 42 -11.74 -15.35 -0.97
CA PHE A 42 -10.80 -15.61 0.10
C PHE A 42 -11.25 -14.96 1.43
N PRO A 43 -10.83 -15.52 2.58
CA PRO A 43 -11.19 -14.96 3.86
C PRO A 43 -10.36 -13.71 4.21
N ILE A 44 -11.03 -12.72 4.81
CA ILE A 44 -10.38 -11.64 5.55
C ILE A 44 -10.46 -11.99 7.05
N VAL A 45 -9.32 -12.31 7.67
CA VAL A 45 -9.26 -12.78 9.05
C VAL A 45 -8.62 -11.73 9.93
N ASN A 46 -9.41 -11.14 10.83
CA ASN A 46 -8.97 -10.08 11.72
C ASN A 46 -8.75 -10.62 13.13
N TYR A 47 -7.57 -10.36 13.69
CA TYR A 47 -7.12 -10.73 15.03
C TYR A 47 -7.27 -9.51 15.94
N LEU A 48 -8.33 -9.46 16.75
CA LEU A 48 -8.75 -8.28 17.52
C LEU A 48 -8.56 -8.51 19.02
N TYR A 49 -8.22 -7.45 19.75
CA TYR A 49 -8.24 -7.51 21.19
C TYR A 49 -9.69 -7.64 21.72
N PRO A 50 -9.95 -8.54 22.70
CA PRO A 50 -11.29 -8.76 23.22
C PRO A 50 -11.98 -7.48 23.69
N GLU A 51 -11.20 -6.56 24.26
CA GLU A 51 -11.69 -5.32 24.87
C GLU A 51 -12.25 -4.31 23.85
N THR A 52 -11.78 -4.37 22.59
CA THR A 52 -12.13 -3.42 21.53
C THR A 52 -12.82 -4.08 20.34
N ALA A 53 -12.98 -5.41 20.35
CA ALA A 53 -13.42 -6.17 19.18
C ALA A 53 -14.75 -5.69 18.60
N ALA A 54 -15.75 -5.36 19.43
CA ALA A 54 -17.05 -4.90 18.95
C ALA A 54 -16.95 -3.58 18.17
N GLU A 55 -16.21 -2.60 18.70
CA GLU A 55 -15.98 -1.31 18.05
C GLU A 55 -15.17 -1.46 16.75
N VAL A 56 -14.13 -2.31 16.79
CA VAL A 56 -13.25 -2.52 15.65
C VAL A 56 -13.97 -3.24 14.50
N GLN A 57 -14.89 -4.16 14.79
CA GLN A 57 -15.70 -4.80 13.74
C GLN A 57 -16.51 -3.79 12.92
N GLU A 58 -17.07 -2.76 13.56
CA GLU A 58 -17.78 -1.69 12.86
C GLU A 58 -16.82 -0.88 11.95
N LYS A 59 -15.62 -0.60 12.45
CA LYS A 59 -14.57 0.12 11.68
C LYS A 59 -14.02 -0.68 10.49
N LEU A 60 -14.14 -2.01 10.53
CA LEU A 60 -13.71 -2.91 9.46
C LEU A 60 -14.78 -3.12 8.38
N ALA A 61 -15.99 -2.57 8.54
CA ALA A 61 -17.02 -2.68 7.49
C ALA A 61 -16.58 -2.19 6.11
N PRO A 62 -15.74 -1.14 5.97
CA PRO A 62 -15.28 -0.67 4.65
C PRO A 62 -14.25 -1.57 3.96
N ILE A 63 -13.67 -2.57 4.63
CA ILE A 63 -12.51 -3.30 4.06
C ILE A 63 -12.86 -4.08 2.79
N VAL A 64 -14.06 -4.68 2.73
CA VAL A 64 -14.49 -5.41 1.53
C VAL A 64 -14.72 -4.46 0.35
N PRO A 65 -15.50 -3.37 0.46
CA PRO A 65 -15.57 -2.36 -0.62
C PRO A 65 -14.23 -1.78 -1.05
N ILE A 66 -13.25 -1.64 -0.15
CA ILE A 66 -11.90 -1.16 -0.50
C ILE A 66 -11.15 -2.24 -1.29
N MET A 67 -11.27 -3.50 -0.89
CA MET A 67 -10.69 -4.63 -1.62
C MET A 67 -11.25 -4.71 -3.04
N ASP A 68 -12.58 -4.66 -3.18
CA ASP A 68 -13.27 -4.69 -4.47
C ASP A 68 -12.81 -3.55 -5.39
N LEU A 69 -12.65 -2.34 -4.84
CA LEU A 69 -12.13 -1.19 -5.58
C LEU A 69 -10.71 -1.44 -6.11
N PHE A 70 -9.81 -1.96 -5.28
CA PHE A 70 -8.44 -2.20 -5.70
C PHE A 70 -8.34 -3.36 -6.70
N GLU A 71 -9.17 -4.39 -6.58
CA GLU A 71 -9.27 -5.45 -7.58
C GLU A 71 -9.79 -4.92 -8.93
N GLU A 72 -10.76 -4.01 -8.94
CA GLU A 72 -11.26 -3.36 -10.15
C GLU A 72 -10.18 -2.49 -10.82
N LEU A 73 -9.50 -1.65 -10.04
CA LEU A 73 -8.52 -0.70 -10.56
C LEU A 73 -7.23 -1.37 -11.05
N PHE A 74 -6.83 -2.45 -10.44
CA PHE A 74 -5.53 -3.10 -10.71
C PHE A 74 -5.70 -4.54 -11.19
N GLU A 75 -5.85 -5.47 -10.27
CA GLU A 75 -5.96 -6.91 -10.53
C GLU A 75 -6.52 -7.62 -9.30
N THR A 76 -6.90 -8.88 -9.44
CA THR A 76 -7.25 -9.74 -8.30
C THR A 76 -6.21 -9.63 -7.19
N TYR A 77 -6.68 -9.64 -5.95
CA TYR A 77 -5.80 -9.59 -4.78
C TYR A 77 -4.61 -10.57 -4.91
N PRO A 78 -3.36 -10.09 -4.86
CA PRO A 78 -2.18 -10.90 -5.21
C PRO A 78 -2.02 -12.19 -4.41
N PHE A 79 -2.54 -12.21 -3.19
CA PHE A 79 -2.42 -13.35 -2.26
C PHE A 79 -3.77 -14.02 -2.01
N HIS A 80 -4.70 -13.99 -2.98
CA HIS A 80 -6.06 -14.54 -2.85
C HIS A 80 -6.10 -16.04 -2.52
N GLU A 81 -5.07 -16.82 -2.88
CA GLU A 81 -4.97 -18.24 -2.49
C GLU A 81 -4.65 -18.46 -1.00
N GLU A 82 -4.31 -17.39 -0.28
CA GLU A 82 -4.01 -17.39 1.16
C GLU A 82 -5.17 -16.78 1.95
N LYS A 83 -5.07 -15.51 2.25
CA LYS A 83 -6.04 -14.67 2.98
C LYS A 83 -5.60 -13.22 2.97
N TYR A 84 -6.48 -12.34 3.46
CA TYR A 84 -6.09 -11.04 3.97
C TYR A 84 -6.54 -10.88 5.43
N GLY A 85 -6.13 -9.82 6.09
CA GLY A 85 -6.66 -9.43 7.40
C GLY A 85 -5.75 -8.49 8.18
N HIS A 86 -6.09 -8.31 9.44
CA HIS A 86 -5.35 -7.42 10.33
C HIS A 86 -5.02 -8.12 11.65
N ALA A 87 -3.86 -7.80 12.23
CA ALA A 87 -3.55 -8.10 13.61
C ALA A 87 -3.47 -6.79 14.40
N GLN A 88 -4.39 -6.60 15.34
CA GLN A 88 -4.33 -5.47 16.24
C GLN A 88 -3.12 -5.57 17.15
N CYS A 89 -2.33 -4.51 17.26
CA CYS A 89 -1.12 -4.50 18.07
C CYS A 89 -0.85 -3.10 18.65
N GLY A 90 0.06 -3.00 19.59
CA GLY A 90 0.36 -1.75 20.32
C GLY A 90 1.36 -0.83 19.59
N ILE A 91 1.31 -0.74 18.26
CA ILE A 91 2.14 0.19 17.47
C ILE A 91 1.39 1.47 17.14
N SER A 92 2.12 2.52 16.76
CA SER A 92 1.54 3.71 16.15
C SER A 92 1.51 3.50 14.63
N GLY A 93 0.32 3.68 14.01
CA GLY A 93 0.16 3.44 12.57
C GLY A 93 -0.07 1.99 12.23
N GLY A 94 0.46 1.56 11.09
CA GLY A 94 0.39 0.20 10.59
C GLY A 94 1.74 -0.32 10.10
N MET A 95 1.72 -1.58 9.69
CA MET A 95 2.82 -2.27 9.03
C MET A 95 2.23 -3.34 8.11
N GLU A 96 2.59 -3.28 6.85
CA GLU A 96 2.01 -4.02 5.74
C GLU A 96 2.40 -5.50 5.66
N HIS A 97 2.65 -6.17 6.78
CA HIS A 97 3.02 -7.59 6.75
C HIS A 97 2.15 -8.38 5.78
N THR A 98 2.79 -9.18 4.95
CA THR A 98 2.11 -9.87 3.84
C THR A 98 0.95 -10.71 4.34
N THR A 99 -0.23 -10.50 3.77
CA THR A 99 -1.51 -11.15 4.08
C THR A 99 -2.15 -10.80 5.43
N VAL A 100 -1.40 -10.24 6.39
CA VAL A 100 -1.97 -9.79 7.68
C VAL A 100 -1.27 -8.49 8.09
N SER A 101 -1.86 -7.36 7.77
CA SER A 101 -1.33 -6.05 8.19
C SER A 101 -1.44 -5.88 9.71
N PHE A 102 -0.35 -5.43 10.35
CA PHE A 102 -0.37 -5.13 11.78
C PHE A 102 -0.76 -3.67 11.97
N VAL A 103 -1.76 -3.40 12.80
CA VAL A 103 -2.31 -2.06 12.96
C VAL A 103 -2.55 -1.70 14.41
N GLY A 104 -2.20 -0.46 14.78
CA GLY A 104 -2.49 0.09 16.09
C GLY A 104 -3.87 0.75 16.19
N SER A 105 -4.48 1.06 15.04
CA SER A 105 -5.82 1.62 14.94
C SER A 105 -6.52 1.18 13.65
N PHE A 106 -7.86 1.37 13.57
CA PHE A 106 -8.66 0.91 12.44
C PHE A 106 -9.37 2.09 11.73
N GLY A 107 -8.67 3.21 11.58
CA GLY A 107 -9.15 4.29 10.73
C GLY A 107 -9.16 3.87 9.26
N ARG A 108 -10.23 4.23 8.50
CA ARG A 108 -10.40 3.82 7.11
C ARG A 108 -9.20 4.12 6.21
N THR A 109 -8.60 5.30 6.38
CA THR A 109 -7.41 5.69 5.61
C THR A 109 -6.22 4.78 5.90
N LEU A 110 -6.00 4.39 7.16
CA LEU A 110 -4.91 3.50 7.53
C LEU A 110 -5.14 2.09 6.98
N ILE A 111 -6.30 1.49 7.20
CA ILE A 111 -6.57 0.14 6.68
C ILE A 111 -6.54 0.08 5.14
N ALA A 112 -6.92 1.18 4.46
CA ALA A 112 -6.80 1.28 3.01
C ALA A 112 -5.33 1.38 2.56
N HIS A 113 -4.50 2.12 3.28
CA HIS A 113 -3.06 2.24 3.03
C HIS A 113 -2.35 0.88 3.19
N GLU A 114 -2.58 0.20 4.31
CA GLU A 114 -1.98 -1.11 4.57
C GLU A 114 -2.47 -2.20 3.59
N LEU A 115 -3.72 -2.12 3.15
CA LEU A 115 -4.23 -3.02 2.12
C LEU A 115 -3.57 -2.72 0.76
N ALA A 116 -3.42 -1.44 0.38
CA ALA A 116 -2.80 -1.03 -0.87
C ALA A 116 -1.37 -1.57 -1.02
N HIS A 117 -0.64 -1.65 0.07
CA HIS A 117 0.69 -2.24 0.09
C HIS A 117 0.73 -3.68 -0.41
N GLN A 118 -0.35 -4.44 -0.34
CA GLN A 118 -0.35 -5.82 -0.83
C GLN A 118 -0.04 -5.90 -2.33
N TRP A 119 -0.37 -4.85 -3.11
CA TRP A 119 0.05 -4.67 -4.50
C TRP A 119 1.38 -3.89 -4.61
N PHE A 120 1.44 -2.69 -4.01
CA PHE A 120 2.60 -1.78 -4.08
C PHE A 120 3.40 -1.80 -2.78
N GLY A 121 4.36 -2.71 -2.69
CA GLY A 121 5.17 -2.97 -1.51
C GLY A 121 5.39 -4.46 -1.25
N ASN A 122 4.36 -5.29 -1.48
CA ASN A 122 4.39 -6.72 -1.19
C ASN A 122 4.48 -7.57 -2.46
N LYS A 123 3.55 -7.42 -3.42
CA LYS A 123 3.69 -8.08 -4.73
C LYS A 123 4.90 -7.54 -5.48
N VAL A 124 5.00 -6.22 -5.60
CA VAL A 124 6.17 -5.56 -6.16
C VAL A 124 6.78 -4.67 -5.08
N THR A 125 7.95 -5.04 -4.59
CA THR A 125 8.65 -4.35 -3.50
C THR A 125 9.69 -3.38 -4.05
N CYS A 126 9.94 -2.24 -3.40
CA CYS A 126 11.03 -1.36 -3.79
C CYS A 126 12.39 -2.09 -3.71
N GLY A 127 13.18 -2.03 -4.77
CA GLY A 127 14.48 -2.73 -4.89
C GLY A 127 15.62 -2.04 -4.14
N SER A 128 15.35 -0.90 -3.55
CA SER A 128 16.27 -0.12 -2.74
C SER A 128 15.48 0.83 -1.85
N TRP A 129 15.97 1.13 -0.66
CA TRP A 129 15.42 2.18 0.18
C TRP A 129 15.38 3.56 -0.52
N LYS A 130 16.21 3.77 -1.54
CA LYS A 130 16.17 4.97 -2.38
C LYS A 130 14.84 5.13 -3.12
N ASP A 131 14.19 4.02 -3.39
CA ASP A 131 12.93 3.92 -4.15
C ASP A 131 11.71 3.69 -3.25
N ILE A 132 11.81 3.91 -1.92
CA ILE A 132 10.74 3.60 -0.95
C ILE A 132 9.41 4.32 -1.26
N TRP A 133 9.43 5.42 -1.99
CA TRP A 133 8.23 6.10 -2.45
C TRP A 133 7.33 5.24 -3.35
N LEU A 134 7.90 4.20 -4.01
CA LEU A 134 7.13 3.22 -4.79
C LEU A 134 6.16 2.43 -3.90
N ASN A 135 6.55 2.16 -2.66
CA ASN A 135 5.69 1.54 -1.67
C ASN A 135 4.76 2.60 -1.06
N GLU A 136 5.32 3.54 -0.32
CA GLU A 136 4.58 4.46 0.54
C GLU A 136 3.76 5.50 -0.23
N GLY A 137 4.33 6.03 -1.30
CA GLY A 137 3.65 7.00 -2.15
C GLY A 137 2.43 6.39 -2.85
N PHE A 138 2.56 5.19 -3.40
CA PHE A 138 1.43 4.49 -4.02
C PHE A 138 0.39 4.06 -2.99
N ALA A 139 0.79 3.47 -1.85
CA ALA A 139 -0.17 3.12 -0.81
C ALA A 139 -0.94 4.34 -0.28
N THR A 140 -0.26 5.48 -0.12
CA THR A 140 -0.90 6.75 0.24
C THR A 140 -1.85 7.23 -0.86
N TYR A 141 -1.46 7.13 -2.13
CA TYR A 141 -2.32 7.52 -3.24
C TYR A 141 -3.58 6.65 -3.32
N LEU A 142 -3.43 5.33 -3.18
CA LEU A 142 -4.56 4.40 -3.19
C LEU A 142 -5.53 4.68 -2.04
N SER A 143 -5.04 5.05 -0.86
CA SER A 143 -5.93 5.51 0.23
C SER A 143 -6.70 6.78 -0.15
N GLY A 144 -6.14 7.65 -0.99
CA GLY A 144 -6.82 8.78 -1.59
C GLY A 144 -7.86 8.38 -2.64
N LEU A 145 -7.59 7.34 -3.44
CA LEU A 145 -8.58 6.79 -4.38
C LEU A 145 -9.80 6.22 -3.66
N VAL A 146 -9.63 5.66 -2.47
CA VAL A 146 -10.77 5.26 -1.62
C VAL A 146 -11.62 6.46 -1.25
N VAL A 147 -11.03 7.61 -0.93
CA VAL A 147 -11.78 8.86 -0.71
C VAL A 147 -12.49 9.31 -1.98
N GLU A 148 -11.82 9.25 -3.13
CA GLU A 148 -12.41 9.62 -4.43
C GLU A 148 -13.67 8.80 -4.73
N HIS A 149 -13.60 7.47 -4.56
CA HIS A 149 -14.66 6.55 -4.96
C HIS A 149 -15.79 6.42 -3.93
N LEU A 150 -15.47 6.46 -2.64
CA LEU A 150 -16.47 6.27 -1.59
C LEU A 150 -17.08 7.57 -1.05
N ASP A 151 -16.34 8.69 -1.10
CA ASP A 151 -16.78 9.98 -0.54
C ASP A 151 -17.00 11.04 -1.65
N GLY A 152 -16.55 10.77 -2.88
CA GLY A 152 -16.75 11.62 -4.04
C GLY A 152 -15.68 12.68 -4.26
N ASN A 153 -15.81 13.39 -5.40
CA ASN A 153 -14.79 14.30 -5.91
C ASN A 153 -14.49 15.49 -4.99
N ASP A 154 -15.48 16.01 -4.25
CA ASP A 154 -15.25 17.14 -3.35
C ASP A 154 -14.35 16.72 -2.18
N SER A 155 -14.61 15.58 -1.57
CA SER A 155 -13.77 15.02 -0.50
C SER A 155 -12.35 14.69 -1.00
N PHE A 156 -12.23 14.15 -2.21
CA PHE A 156 -10.93 13.90 -2.82
C PHE A 156 -10.17 15.19 -3.15
N ARG A 157 -10.88 16.25 -3.56
CA ARG A 157 -10.27 17.56 -3.73
C ARG A 157 -9.70 18.10 -2.42
N GLU A 158 -10.45 18.00 -1.32
CA GLU A 158 -9.97 18.41 0.01
C GLU A 158 -8.77 17.59 0.45
N TRP A 159 -8.81 16.27 0.23
CA TRP A 159 -7.69 15.38 0.49
C TRP A 159 -6.43 15.83 -0.26
N LYS A 160 -6.53 16.15 -1.55
CA LYS A 160 -5.40 16.64 -2.36
C LYS A 160 -4.88 17.98 -1.86
N LEU A 161 -5.75 18.93 -1.55
CA LEU A 161 -5.35 20.23 -1.03
C LEU A 161 -4.55 20.11 0.27
N ALA A 162 -5.00 19.28 1.19
CA ALA A 162 -4.26 19.02 2.44
C ALA A 162 -2.86 18.44 2.19
N LYS A 163 -2.71 17.57 1.16
CA LYS A 163 -1.39 17.04 0.77
C LYS A 163 -0.51 18.14 0.16
N ILE A 164 -1.06 18.96 -0.71
CA ILE A 164 -0.34 20.07 -1.35
C ILE A 164 0.13 21.07 -0.28
N ASP A 165 -0.72 21.44 0.67
CA ASP A 165 -0.37 22.37 1.74
C ASP A 165 0.80 21.82 2.61
N ASP A 166 0.77 20.53 2.94
CA ASP A 166 1.87 19.91 3.67
C ASP A 166 3.16 19.87 2.84
N ILE A 167 3.09 19.44 1.57
CA ILE A 167 4.27 19.33 0.68
C ILE A 167 4.93 20.70 0.51
N THR A 168 4.14 21.73 0.29
CA THR A 168 4.63 23.09 0.01
C THR A 168 4.98 23.88 1.28
N SER A 169 4.78 23.33 2.45
CA SER A 169 5.17 23.95 3.73
C SER A 169 6.68 24.19 3.84
N LEU A 170 7.49 23.43 3.09
CA LEU A 170 8.93 23.59 2.96
C LEU A 170 9.35 23.51 1.48
N PRO A 171 10.35 24.27 1.03
CA PRO A 171 10.72 24.36 -0.40
C PRO A 171 11.64 23.26 -0.90
N ASP A 172 11.95 22.25 -0.11
CA ASP A 172 12.98 21.23 -0.37
C ASP A 172 12.46 19.80 -0.38
N GLY A 173 13.28 18.90 -0.88
CA GLY A 173 13.18 17.44 -0.71
C GLY A 173 12.77 16.68 -1.98
N SER A 174 13.69 15.85 -2.46
CA SER A 174 13.44 14.85 -3.49
C SER A 174 12.64 13.67 -2.95
N LEU A 175 11.98 12.92 -3.84
CA LEU A 175 11.43 11.61 -3.50
C LEU A 175 12.52 10.55 -3.42
N TYR A 176 13.40 10.56 -4.42
CA TYR A 176 14.51 9.64 -4.49
C TYR A 176 15.54 9.95 -3.40
N LEU A 177 15.90 8.94 -2.61
CA LEU A 177 16.83 9.11 -1.50
C LEU A 177 18.29 8.97 -1.96
N THR A 178 19.17 9.75 -1.36
CA THR A 178 20.62 9.55 -1.47
C THR A 178 21.08 8.36 -0.61
N ASP A 179 22.35 7.93 -0.74
CA ASP A 179 22.89 6.90 0.15
C ASP A 179 22.88 7.35 1.62
N GLU A 180 23.13 8.63 1.87
CA GLU A 180 23.09 9.22 3.22
C GLU A 180 21.65 9.24 3.77
N ASP A 181 20.67 9.62 2.95
CA ASP A 181 19.25 9.64 3.34
C ASP A 181 18.76 8.25 3.80
N THR A 182 19.23 7.18 3.15
CA THR A 182 18.82 5.80 3.48
C THR A 182 19.30 5.33 4.85
N LEU A 183 20.24 6.03 5.46
CA LEU A 183 20.71 5.77 6.83
C LEU A 183 19.81 6.42 7.89
N SER A 184 18.89 7.28 7.50
CA SER A 184 17.95 7.99 8.38
C SER A 184 16.53 7.45 8.22
N VAL A 185 16.04 6.75 9.24
CA VAL A 185 14.64 6.25 9.26
C VAL A 185 13.64 7.40 9.09
N SER A 186 13.87 8.53 9.79
CA SER A 186 12.97 9.69 9.70
C SER A 186 12.98 10.38 8.34
N ARG A 187 14.06 10.23 7.55
CA ARG A 187 14.12 10.72 6.18
C ARG A 187 13.46 9.72 5.20
N ALA A 188 13.79 8.44 5.34
CA ALA A 188 13.22 7.40 4.49
C ALA A 188 11.68 7.35 4.60
N PHE A 189 11.15 7.48 5.82
CA PHE A 189 9.71 7.48 6.11
C PHE A 189 9.19 8.88 6.44
N ASN A 190 9.61 9.89 5.67
CA ASN A 190 9.18 11.26 5.85
C ASN A 190 7.76 11.47 5.30
N SER A 191 6.80 11.79 6.17
CA SER A 191 5.37 11.94 5.82
C SER A 191 5.14 12.95 4.70
N ARG A 192 5.83 14.10 4.72
CA ARG A 192 5.69 15.17 3.73
C ARG A 192 6.20 14.73 2.35
N LEU A 193 7.36 14.04 2.31
CA LEU A 193 8.02 13.67 1.07
C LEU A 193 7.61 12.29 0.60
N THR A 194 8.03 11.25 1.29
CA THR A 194 7.89 9.86 0.84
C THR A 194 6.42 9.49 0.66
N TYR A 195 5.56 9.90 1.58
CA TYR A 195 4.11 9.61 1.55
C TYR A 195 3.34 10.65 0.72
N ASN A 196 3.31 11.91 1.17
CA ASN A 196 2.42 12.92 0.58
C ASN A 196 2.89 13.37 -0.80
N LYS A 197 4.18 13.71 -0.98
CA LYS A 197 4.72 14.07 -2.31
C LYS A 197 4.70 12.85 -3.23
N GLY A 198 5.01 11.64 -2.75
CA GLY A 198 4.91 10.40 -3.52
C GLY A 198 3.49 10.16 -4.06
N ALA A 199 2.48 10.32 -3.20
CA ALA A 199 1.08 10.21 -3.61
C ALA A 199 0.69 11.26 -4.65
N MET A 200 1.15 12.50 -4.50
CA MET A 200 0.83 13.55 -5.46
C MET A 200 1.58 13.39 -6.79
N VAL A 201 2.79 12.80 -6.79
CA VAL A 201 3.49 12.42 -8.03
C VAL A 201 2.70 11.35 -8.77
N ALA A 202 2.19 10.32 -8.09
CA ALA A 202 1.31 9.33 -8.71
C ALA A 202 0.03 9.97 -9.29
N HIS A 203 -0.59 10.91 -8.56
CA HIS A 203 -1.74 11.67 -9.06
C HIS A 203 -1.41 12.52 -10.29
N MET A 204 -0.26 13.18 -10.31
CA MET A 204 0.17 13.99 -11.47
C MET A 204 0.45 13.12 -12.69
N LEU A 205 1.02 11.92 -12.51
CA LEU A 205 1.19 10.92 -13.59
C LEU A 205 -0.16 10.51 -14.17
N ARG A 206 -1.15 10.18 -13.31
CA ARG A 206 -2.52 9.89 -13.75
C ARG A 206 -3.12 11.05 -14.57
N TYR A 207 -2.97 12.28 -14.09
CA TYR A 207 -3.46 13.47 -14.80
C TYR A 207 -2.77 13.66 -16.16
N LYS A 208 -1.46 13.46 -16.22
CA LYS A 208 -0.64 13.62 -17.44
C LYS A 208 -0.94 12.57 -18.50
N MET A 209 -1.20 11.33 -18.09
CA MET A 209 -1.40 10.18 -18.98
C MET A 209 -2.87 9.91 -19.29
N GLY A 210 -3.79 10.40 -18.45
CA GLY A 210 -5.21 9.99 -18.43
C GLY A 210 -5.42 8.68 -17.70
N ASP A 211 -6.63 8.45 -17.21
CA ASP A 211 -6.98 7.31 -16.36
C ASP A 211 -6.70 5.98 -17.04
N GLU A 212 -7.13 5.82 -18.28
CA GLU A 212 -6.97 4.56 -19.04
C GLU A 212 -5.50 4.12 -19.13
N ASN A 213 -4.63 5.02 -19.59
CA ASN A 213 -3.20 4.71 -19.72
C ASN A 213 -2.52 4.50 -18.37
N PHE A 214 -2.88 5.30 -17.37
CA PHE A 214 -2.30 5.19 -16.04
C PHE A 214 -2.60 3.84 -15.39
N TYR A 215 -3.87 3.45 -15.32
CA TYR A 215 -4.23 2.17 -14.71
C TYR A 215 -3.74 0.98 -15.53
N GLN A 216 -3.76 1.06 -16.87
CA GLN A 216 -3.20 0.00 -17.70
C GLN A 216 -1.69 -0.17 -17.50
N ALA A 217 -0.94 0.93 -17.37
CA ALA A 217 0.50 0.88 -17.10
C ALA A 217 0.80 0.25 -15.73
N LEU A 218 0.00 0.57 -14.71
CA LEU A 218 0.14 -0.04 -13.39
C LEU A 218 -0.22 -1.54 -13.40
N LYS A 219 -1.25 -1.95 -14.15
CA LYS A 219 -1.56 -3.37 -14.35
C LYS A 219 -0.36 -4.10 -14.99
N ASN A 220 0.19 -3.53 -16.06
CA ASN A 220 1.35 -4.12 -16.72
C ASN A 220 2.59 -4.18 -15.79
N TYR A 221 2.79 -3.17 -14.96
CA TYR A 221 3.87 -3.15 -13.97
C TYR A 221 3.71 -4.23 -12.89
N LEU A 222 2.49 -4.45 -12.42
CA LEU A 222 2.20 -5.49 -11.43
C LEU A 222 2.28 -6.91 -12.02
N ASP A 223 1.96 -7.07 -13.31
CA ASP A 223 1.97 -8.36 -14.02
C ASP A 223 3.30 -8.69 -14.68
N ASP A 224 4.28 -7.78 -14.65
CA ASP A 224 5.61 -8.03 -15.22
C ASP A 224 6.27 -9.21 -14.49
N PRO A 225 6.61 -10.30 -15.18
CA PRO A 225 7.17 -11.50 -14.55
C PRO A 225 8.54 -11.29 -13.90
N ASP A 226 9.26 -10.22 -14.28
CA ASP A 226 10.53 -9.86 -13.66
C ASP A 226 10.35 -9.04 -12.38
N LEU A 227 9.13 -8.49 -12.14
CA LEU A 227 8.81 -7.64 -11.00
C LEU A 227 7.82 -8.27 -10.03
N ALA A 228 6.89 -9.09 -10.52
CA ALA A 228 5.87 -9.74 -9.71
C ALA A 228 6.51 -10.67 -8.66
N TYR A 229 6.16 -10.45 -7.40
CA TYR A 229 6.74 -11.12 -6.23
C TYR A 229 8.27 -10.94 -6.12
N ALA A 230 8.77 -9.83 -6.62
CA ALA A 230 10.17 -9.46 -6.69
C ALA A 230 10.36 -7.96 -6.39
N TYR A 231 11.39 -7.36 -6.97
CA TYR A 231 11.81 -5.99 -6.64
C TYR A 231 11.81 -5.09 -7.86
N ALA A 232 11.35 -3.86 -7.70
CA ALA A 232 11.40 -2.82 -8.72
C ALA A 232 12.08 -1.54 -8.22
N LYS A 233 12.59 -0.77 -9.16
CA LYS A 233 13.14 0.58 -8.94
C LYS A 233 12.38 1.59 -9.78
N THR A 234 12.51 2.87 -9.47
CA THR A 234 11.87 3.98 -10.17
C THR A 234 11.98 3.89 -11.71
N PRO A 235 13.14 3.57 -12.34
CA PRO A 235 13.23 3.48 -13.79
C PRO A 235 12.35 2.37 -14.40
N GLN A 236 12.08 1.28 -13.69
CA GLN A 236 11.21 0.21 -14.18
C GLN A 236 9.76 0.65 -14.20
N LEU A 237 9.29 1.36 -13.16
CA LEU A 237 7.96 1.99 -13.18
C LEU A 237 7.84 2.99 -14.34
N GLN A 238 8.84 3.89 -14.51
CA GLN A 238 8.86 4.86 -15.61
C GLN A 238 8.72 4.17 -16.98
N ALA A 239 9.47 3.10 -17.21
CA ALA A 239 9.41 2.35 -18.47
C ALA A 239 8.01 1.80 -18.77
N HIS A 240 7.29 1.28 -17.78
CA HIS A 240 5.90 0.82 -17.95
C HIS A 240 4.94 1.96 -18.26
N LEU A 241 5.11 3.11 -17.60
CA LEU A 241 4.28 4.31 -17.85
C LEU A 241 4.50 4.84 -19.26
N GLU A 242 5.74 4.94 -19.72
CA GLU A 242 6.10 5.38 -21.06
C GLU A 242 5.64 4.40 -22.15
N ALA A 243 5.80 3.10 -21.91
CA ALA A 243 5.40 2.06 -22.87
C ALA A 243 3.90 2.08 -23.18
N VAL A 244 3.05 2.39 -22.20
CA VAL A 244 1.60 2.45 -22.40
C VAL A 244 1.16 3.81 -22.92
N SER A 245 1.70 4.90 -22.38
CA SER A 245 1.25 6.26 -22.74
C SER A 245 1.87 6.79 -24.03
N GLY A 246 3.03 6.28 -24.44
CA GLY A 246 3.82 6.82 -25.54
C GLY A 246 4.46 8.18 -25.23
N LEU A 247 4.40 8.65 -23.99
CA LEU A 247 4.99 9.91 -23.55
C LEU A 247 6.44 9.69 -23.15
N ASP A 248 7.28 10.71 -23.38
CA ASP A 248 8.58 10.84 -22.74
C ASP A 248 8.36 11.46 -21.34
N LEU A 249 8.73 10.73 -20.29
CA LEU A 249 8.57 11.14 -18.91
C LEU A 249 9.91 11.51 -18.22
N ASP A 250 11.02 11.54 -18.94
CA ASP A 250 12.34 11.86 -18.38
C ASP A 250 12.36 13.19 -17.63
N GLU A 251 11.86 14.27 -18.25
CA GLU A 251 11.78 15.58 -17.61
C GLU A 251 10.90 15.53 -16.36
N PHE A 252 9.75 14.85 -16.43
CA PHE A 252 8.84 14.72 -15.29
C PHE A 252 9.52 14.02 -14.10
N PHE A 253 10.16 12.86 -14.33
CA PHE A 253 10.84 12.13 -13.26
C PHE A 253 12.04 12.90 -12.72
N ASN A 254 12.80 13.57 -13.59
CA ASN A 254 13.89 14.43 -13.14
C ASN A 254 13.42 15.53 -12.20
N ASP A 255 12.33 16.21 -12.54
CA ASP A 255 11.87 17.37 -11.78
C ASP A 255 11.13 16.98 -10.50
N TRP A 256 10.32 15.92 -10.53
CA TRP A 256 9.43 15.59 -9.41
C TRP A 256 9.94 14.47 -8.51
N VAL A 257 10.80 13.58 -9.02
CA VAL A 257 11.32 12.43 -8.27
C VAL A 257 12.76 12.64 -7.85
N TYR A 258 13.66 12.98 -8.79
CA TYR A 258 15.10 13.00 -8.53
C TYR A 258 15.63 14.34 -8.02
N ARG A 259 15.00 15.47 -8.38
CA ARG A 259 15.42 16.81 -7.93
C ARG A 259 14.70 17.25 -6.65
N GLN A 260 15.35 18.18 -5.96
CA GLN A 260 14.79 18.85 -4.78
C GLN A 260 13.82 19.95 -5.18
#